data_0751f229d13a2c7af4c83f26380fae98
#
_entry.id   0751f229d13a2c7af4c83f26380fae98
#
_cell.length_a   1.000
_cell.length_b   1.000
_cell.length_c   1.000
_cell.angle_alpha   90.00
_cell.angle_beta   90.00
_cell.angle_gamma   90.00
#
_symmetry.space_group_name_H-M   'P 1'
#
loop_
_entity.id
_entity.type
_entity.pdbx_description
1 polymer ?
#
loop_
_entity_poly.entity_id
_entity_poly.type
_entity_poly.pdbx_seq_one_letter_code
_entity_poly.pdbx_strand_id
1 'polypeptide(L)'
;MPAPSILLAGCGKLGSALLGGWLASPNPPRLVVLDRHKTCDNDNVTVIRTADSVPDDFTPDIIVLAIKPAVAEDVIASLAETLGARLDKAAFLSVMAGRTCASLSAAAKKSGHSCPTLRAMPNTPSTLGAGVSGLYASPEATEQQTQLCHDLLSAVGDVVEVTEEKDLLGVTALSGSGPAYVFLLAELLEKAGQAQGLSPENARQLARGTIYGAGRMLHELPDDAEKLRKAVTSPNGTTAAALAELMKEEAWPTAIEKAINAAVKRADELAG
;
A
#
# COMPACT_ATOMS: atom_id res chain seq x y z
N MET A 1 -24.33 -5.70 -11.00
CA MET A 1 -24.19 -4.23 -11.01
C MET A 1 -23.29 -3.88 -12.19
N PRO A 2 -23.41 -2.70 -12.82
CA PRO A 2 -22.46 -2.27 -13.85
C PRO A 2 -21.04 -2.21 -13.24
N ALA A 3 -20.02 -2.38 -14.10
CA ALA A 3 -18.64 -2.26 -13.67
C ALA A 3 -18.37 -0.85 -13.15
N PRO A 4 -17.64 -0.68 -12.03
CA PRO A 4 -17.35 0.64 -11.49
C PRO A 4 -16.43 1.45 -12.43
N SER A 5 -16.55 2.78 -12.37
CA SER A 5 -15.76 3.72 -13.14
C SER A 5 -14.66 4.33 -12.27
N ILE A 6 -13.40 4.11 -12.62
CA ILE A 6 -12.25 4.51 -11.81
C ILE A 6 -11.38 5.49 -12.59
N LEU A 7 -11.10 6.65 -12.01
CA LEU A 7 -10.08 7.56 -12.52
C LEU A 7 -8.80 7.38 -11.70
N LEU A 8 -7.72 6.95 -12.34
CA LEU A 8 -6.41 6.83 -11.72
C LEU A 8 -5.56 8.05 -12.07
N ALA A 9 -5.34 8.93 -11.12
CA ALA A 9 -4.42 10.05 -11.25
C ALA A 9 -3.01 9.62 -10.79
N GLY A 10 -2.10 9.52 -11.75
CA GLY A 10 -0.73 9.04 -11.56
C GLY A 10 -0.59 7.53 -11.75
N CYS A 11 0.29 7.14 -12.67
CA CYS A 11 0.56 5.75 -13.00
C CYS A 11 2.06 5.42 -12.88
N GLY A 12 2.68 5.83 -11.75
CA GLY A 12 4.02 5.44 -11.33
C GLY A 12 4.07 3.96 -10.92
N LYS A 13 5.07 3.57 -10.13
CA LYS A 13 5.23 2.15 -9.69
C LYS A 13 3.96 1.60 -9.05
N LEU A 14 3.41 2.30 -8.05
CA LEU A 14 2.22 1.87 -7.32
C LEU A 14 0.96 1.94 -8.19
N GLY A 15 0.73 3.08 -8.87
CA GLY A 15 -0.42 3.21 -9.78
C GLY A 15 -0.44 2.15 -10.88
N SER A 16 0.75 1.78 -11.41
CA SER A 16 0.85 0.68 -12.38
C SER A 16 0.56 -0.69 -11.78
N ALA A 17 0.93 -0.93 -10.51
CA ALA A 17 0.58 -2.16 -9.81
C ALA A 17 -0.93 -2.29 -9.62
N LEU A 18 -1.58 -1.22 -9.13
CA LEU A 18 -3.04 -1.16 -8.98
C LEU A 18 -3.75 -1.38 -10.32
N LEU A 19 -3.34 -0.64 -11.36
CA LEU A 19 -3.88 -0.80 -12.72
C LEU A 19 -3.75 -2.24 -13.22
N GLY A 20 -2.59 -2.86 -13.04
CA GLY A 20 -2.35 -4.26 -13.42
C GLY A 20 -3.25 -5.23 -12.67
N GLY A 21 -3.42 -5.05 -11.36
CA GLY A 21 -4.33 -5.86 -10.54
C GLY A 21 -5.79 -5.74 -10.99
N TRP A 22 -6.26 -4.51 -11.26
CA TRP A 22 -7.63 -4.29 -11.74
C TRP A 22 -7.89 -4.91 -13.11
N LEU A 23 -6.92 -4.83 -14.03
CA LEU A 23 -7.03 -5.42 -15.37
C LEU A 23 -6.99 -6.95 -15.34
N ALA A 24 -6.35 -7.54 -14.34
CA ALA A 24 -6.32 -8.99 -14.14
C ALA A 24 -7.59 -9.54 -13.46
N SER A 25 -8.45 -8.67 -12.93
CA SER A 25 -9.72 -9.04 -12.30
C SER A 25 -10.69 -9.63 -13.33
N PRO A 26 -11.56 -10.59 -12.93
CA PRO A 26 -12.59 -11.15 -13.82
C PRO A 26 -13.58 -10.11 -14.36
N ASN A 27 -13.80 -9.04 -13.62
CA ASN A 27 -14.67 -7.92 -14.00
C ASN A 27 -13.90 -6.60 -13.83
N PRO A 28 -13.03 -6.25 -14.81
CA PRO A 28 -12.24 -5.03 -14.71
C PRO A 28 -13.15 -3.79 -14.72
N PRO A 29 -12.83 -2.76 -13.93
CA PRO A 29 -13.55 -1.49 -13.97
C PRO A 29 -13.37 -0.76 -15.30
N ARG A 30 -14.27 0.19 -15.60
CA ARG A 30 -14.02 1.20 -16.65
C ARG A 30 -12.94 2.16 -16.15
N LEU A 31 -11.85 2.30 -16.88
CA LEU A 31 -10.65 2.98 -16.42
C LEU A 31 -10.31 4.22 -17.26
N VAL A 32 -10.13 5.34 -16.58
CA VAL A 32 -9.45 6.53 -17.12
C VAL A 32 -8.16 6.72 -16.31
N VAL A 33 -7.02 6.80 -16.99
CA VAL A 33 -5.70 6.98 -16.40
C VAL A 33 -5.16 8.35 -16.77
N LEU A 34 -5.04 9.25 -15.81
CA LEU A 34 -4.43 10.56 -15.95
C LEU A 34 -2.94 10.46 -15.61
N ASP A 35 -2.09 10.37 -16.62
CA ASP A 35 -0.63 10.34 -16.45
C ASP A 35 0.08 10.91 -17.68
N ARG A 36 1.10 11.74 -17.46
CA ARG A 36 1.82 12.45 -18.53
C ARG A 36 2.68 11.55 -19.42
N HIS A 37 3.09 10.38 -18.90
CA HIS A 37 4.08 9.52 -19.56
C HIS A 37 3.58 8.09 -19.83
N LYS A 38 2.50 7.67 -19.14
CA LYS A 38 1.98 6.30 -19.28
C LYS A 38 1.42 6.07 -20.69
N THR A 39 1.68 4.89 -21.23
CA THR A 39 0.98 4.30 -22.37
C THR A 39 0.35 2.99 -21.92
N CYS A 40 -0.79 2.64 -22.48
CA CYS A 40 -1.47 1.38 -22.19
C CYS A 40 -2.21 0.93 -23.45
N ASP A 41 -1.90 -0.27 -23.93
CA ASP A 41 -2.56 -0.89 -25.09
C ASP A 41 -3.64 -1.87 -24.59
N ASN A 42 -4.67 -1.32 -23.93
CA ASN A 42 -5.79 -2.12 -23.42
C ASN A 42 -7.08 -1.35 -23.68
N ASP A 43 -8.03 -1.96 -24.38
CA ASP A 43 -9.30 -1.34 -24.80
C ASP A 43 -10.19 -0.87 -23.62
N ASN A 44 -9.98 -1.41 -22.42
CA ASN A 44 -10.68 -1.00 -21.21
C ASN A 44 -10.08 0.24 -20.52
N VAL A 45 -8.97 0.78 -21.06
CA VAL A 45 -8.21 1.88 -20.44
C VAL A 45 -8.12 3.07 -21.39
N THR A 46 -8.71 4.18 -20.99
CA THR A 46 -8.49 5.46 -21.66
C THR A 46 -7.35 6.21 -20.97
N VAL A 47 -6.22 6.41 -21.63
CA VAL A 47 -5.09 7.19 -21.11
C VAL A 47 -5.19 8.63 -21.56
N ILE A 48 -5.21 9.55 -20.61
CA ILE A 48 -5.27 11.00 -20.85
C ILE A 48 -4.04 11.71 -20.25
N ARG A 49 -3.68 12.86 -20.81
CA ARG A 49 -2.50 13.63 -20.39
C ARG A 49 -2.83 14.78 -19.44
N THR A 50 -4.02 15.31 -19.56
CA THR A 50 -4.53 16.47 -18.82
C THR A 50 -5.95 16.16 -18.35
N ALA A 51 -6.40 16.83 -17.29
CA ALA A 51 -7.72 16.57 -16.72
C ALA A 51 -8.86 16.95 -17.68
N ASP A 52 -8.69 18.00 -18.48
CA ASP A 52 -9.65 18.47 -19.50
C ASP A 52 -9.93 17.44 -20.61
N SER A 53 -9.10 16.41 -20.71
CA SER A 53 -9.28 15.30 -21.64
C SER A 53 -10.13 14.14 -21.07
N VAL A 54 -10.68 14.28 -19.85
CA VAL A 54 -11.62 13.29 -19.30
C VAL A 54 -12.89 13.25 -20.16
N PRO A 55 -13.32 12.07 -20.66
CA PRO A 55 -14.51 11.97 -21.51
C PRO A 55 -15.75 12.53 -20.81
N ASP A 56 -16.61 13.23 -21.58
CA ASP A 56 -17.83 13.86 -21.04
C ASP A 56 -18.83 12.85 -20.47
N ASP A 57 -18.85 11.65 -21.02
CA ASP A 57 -19.71 10.52 -20.58
C ASP A 57 -19.11 9.73 -19.39
N PHE A 58 -17.92 10.12 -18.91
CA PHE A 58 -17.25 9.43 -17.80
C PHE A 58 -17.58 10.11 -16.47
N THR A 59 -18.24 9.39 -15.59
CA THR A 59 -18.49 9.79 -14.20
C THR A 59 -17.76 8.80 -13.30
N PRO A 60 -16.70 9.21 -12.59
CA PRO A 60 -15.97 8.30 -11.71
C PRO A 60 -16.77 7.98 -10.44
N ASP A 61 -16.73 6.71 -10.01
CA ASP A 61 -17.16 6.29 -8.67
C ASP A 61 -16.03 6.54 -7.65
N ILE A 62 -14.79 6.24 -8.06
CA ILE A 62 -13.58 6.48 -7.26
C ILE A 62 -12.52 7.19 -8.11
N ILE A 63 -11.88 8.19 -7.51
CA ILE A 63 -10.70 8.86 -8.05
C ILE A 63 -9.50 8.45 -7.19
N VAL A 64 -8.61 7.62 -7.74
CA VAL A 64 -7.41 7.15 -7.05
C VAL A 64 -6.28 8.15 -7.25
N LEU A 65 -5.80 8.74 -6.16
CA LEU A 65 -4.72 9.72 -6.15
C LEU A 65 -3.38 9.01 -5.86
N ALA A 66 -2.69 8.57 -6.92
CA ALA A 66 -1.38 7.90 -6.87
C ALA A 66 -0.26 8.81 -7.39
N ILE A 67 -0.35 10.11 -7.07
CA ILE A 67 0.56 11.18 -7.47
C ILE A 67 1.49 11.61 -6.32
N LYS A 68 2.46 12.46 -6.60
CA LYS A 68 3.29 13.07 -5.54
C LYS A 68 2.46 14.05 -4.72
N PRO A 69 2.61 14.08 -3.37
CA PRO A 69 1.83 14.97 -2.48
C PRO A 69 1.89 16.45 -2.87
N ALA A 70 3.02 16.91 -3.40
CA ALA A 70 3.23 18.32 -3.76
C ALA A 70 2.34 18.84 -4.89
N VAL A 71 1.80 17.95 -5.75
CA VAL A 71 0.95 18.34 -6.87
C VAL A 71 -0.53 17.98 -6.66
N ALA A 72 -0.88 17.49 -5.47
CA ALA A 72 -2.22 16.98 -5.20
C ALA A 72 -3.30 18.07 -5.34
N GLU A 73 -3.06 19.26 -4.80
CA GLU A 73 -4.04 20.36 -4.85
C GLU A 73 -4.30 20.81 -6.28
N ASP A 74 -3.26 20.96 -7.11
CA ASP A 74 -3.39 21.37 -8.52
C ASP A 74 -4.17 20.33 -9.33
N VAL A 75 -3.88 19.03 -9.11
CA VAL A 75 -4.58 17.94 -9.80
C VAL A 75 -6.04 17.87 -9.37
N ILE A 76 -6.33 18.01 -8.07
CA ILE A 76 -7.71 18.03 -7.58
C ILE A 76 -8.47 19.22 -8.14
N ALA A 77 -7.88 20.43 -8.16
CA ALA A 77 -8.51 21.62 -8.72
C ALA A 77 -8.83 21.42 -10.21
N SER A 78 -7.88 20.94 -10.99
CA SER A 78 -8.07 20.68 -12.43
C SER A 78 -9.15 19.61 -12.69
N LEU A 79 -9.19 18.54 -11.89
CA LEU A 79 -10.25 17.54 -11.96
C LEU A 79 -11.61 18.10 -11.56
N ALA A 80 -11.66 19.00 -10.57
CA ALA A 80 -12.90 19.64 -10.12
C ALA A 80 -13.48 20.55 -11.22
N GLU A 81 -12.65 21.36 -11.88
CA GLU A 81 -13.04 22.18 -13.02
C GLU A 81 -13.62 21.34 -14.16
N THR A 82 -12.96 20.21 -14.49
CA THR A 82 -13.37 19.35 -15.61
C THR A 82 -14.61 18.52 -15.30
N LEU A 83 -14.65 17.91 -14.13
CA LEU A 83 -15.74 17.02 -13.74
C LEU A 83 -17.01 17.78 -13.30
N GLY A 84 -16.85 18.96 -12.71
CA GLY A 84 -17.97 19.70 -12.16
C GLY A 84 -18.79 18.83 -11.19
N ALA A 85 -20.12 18.83 -11.34
CA ALA A 85 -21.03 18.05 -10.50
C ALA A 85 -20.80 16.50 -10.56
N ARG A 86 -20.01 15.99 -11.51
CA ARG A 86 -19.61 14.58 -11.54
C ARG A 86 -18.65 14.24 -10.39
N LEU A 87 -17.86 15.23 -9.93
CA LEU A 87 -16.96 15.06 -8.78
C LEU A 87 -17.72 14.79 -7.48
N ASP A 88 -18.89 15.43 -7.29
CA ASP A 88 -19.71 15.28 -6.07
C ASP A 88 -20.29 13.86 -5.92
N LYS A 89 -20.23 13.03 -6.96
CA LYS A 89 -20.65 11.62 -6.94
C LYS A 89 -19.52 10.67 -6.63
N ALA A 90 -18.27 11.11 -6.72
CA ALA A 90 -17.09 10.33 -6.51
C ALA A 90 -16.61 10.32 -5.05
N ALA A 91 -15.68 9.42 -4.74
CA ALA A 91 -14.83 9.55 -3.57
C ALA A 91 -13.34 9.54 -3.99
N PHE A 92 -12.49 10.22 -3.24
CA PHE A 92 -11.06 10.09 -3.38
C PHE A 92 -10.56 8.86 -2.63
N LEU A 93 -9.72 8.06 -3.28
CA LEU A 93 -8.85 7.08 -2.63
C LEU A 93 -7.40 7.56 -2.75
N SER A 94 -6.87 8.13 -1.69
CA SER A 94 -5.48 8.58 -1.67
C SER A 94 -4.53 7.47 -1.21
N VAL A 95 -3.53 7.16 -2.03
CA VAL A 95 -2.41 6.28 -1.66
C VAL A 95 -1.12 7.08 -1.38
N MET A 96 -1.26 8.38 -1.16
CA MET A 96 -0.15 9.29 -0.86
C MET A 96 0.19 9.29 0.63
N ALA A 97 1.47 9.24 0.95
CA ALA A 97 1.95 9.53 2.31
C ALA A 97 1.83 11.04 2.60
N GLY A 98 1.64 11.41 3.88
CA GLY A 98 1.75 12.79 4.33
C GLY A 98 0.61 13.73 3.90
N ARG A 99 -0.55 13.22 3.43
CA ARG A 99 -1.73 14.05 3.11
C ARG A 99 -2.95 13.51 3.85
N THR A 100 -3.62 14.35 4.62
CA THR A 100 -4.81 13.96 5.40
C THR A 100 -6.09 14.02 4.56
N CYS A 101 -7.12 13.26 4.97
CA CYS A 101 -8.46 13.36 4.39
C CYS A 101 -8.96 14.81 4.39
N ALA A 102 -8.77 15.51 5.52
CA ALA A 102 -9.17 16.89 5.64
C ALA A 102 -8.48 17.81 4.61
N SER A 103 -7.17 17.63 4.39
CA SER A 103 -6.42 18.43 3.41
C SER A 103 -6.89 18.21 1.98
N LEU A 104 -7.19 16.96 1.62
CA LEU A 104 -7.66 16.60 0.27
C LEU A 104 -9.10 17.05 0.03
N SER A 105 -9.99 16.86 1.00
CA SER A 105 -11.37 17.34 0.93
C SER A 105 -11.41 18.89 0.87
N ALA A 106 -10.51 19.57 1.59
CA ALA A 106 -10.41 21.04 1.52
C ALA A 106 -9.98 21.52 0.13
N ALA A 107 -9.13 20.78 -0.59
CA ALA A 107 -8.75 21.11 -1.96
C ALA A 107 -9.96 21.05 -2.91
N ALA A 108 -10.82 20.03 -2.80
CA ALA A 108 -12.05 19.93 -3.58
C ALA A 108 -13.04 21.07 -3.22
N LYS A 109 -13.18 21.40 -1.93
CA LYS A 109 -14.06 22.50 -1.46
C LYS A 109 -13.64 23.86 -1.99
N LYS A 110 -12.35 24.13 -2.17
CA LYS A 110 -11.87 25.38 -2.80
C LYS A 110 -12.41 25.55 -4.23
N SER A 111 -12.69 24.46 -4.92
CA SER A 111 -13.28 24.44 -6.27
C SER A 111 -14.81 24.34 -6.26
N GLY A 112 -15.46 24.48 -5.10
CA GLY A 112 -16.92 24.47 -4.96
C GLY A 112 -17.55 23.07 -4.91
N HIS A 113 -16.76 22.00 -4.75
CA HIS A 113 -17.23 20.62 -4.77
C HIS A 113 -16.98 19.89 -3.44
N SER A 114 -17.76 18.84 -3.18
CA SER A 114 -17.60 17.97 -2.01
C SER A 114 -17.30 16.55 -2.48
N CYS A 115 -16.17 16.02 -2.02
CA CYS A 115 -15.73 14.66 -2.37
C CYS A 115 -15.22 13.98 -1.10
N PRO A 116 -15.92 12.93 -0.62
CA PRO A 116 -15.45 12.12 0.50
C PRO A 116 -14.05 11.56 0.22
N THR A 117 -13.25 11.39 1.24
CA THR A 117 -11.88 10.94 1.08
C THR A 117 -11.60 9.71 1.92
N LEU A 118 -11.06 8.69 1.26
CA LEU A 118 -10.47 7.52 1.89
C LEU A 118 -8.95 7.59 1.71
N ARG A 119 -8.23 7.08 2.69
CA ARG A 119 -6.77 6.98 2.61
C ARG A 119 -6.34 5.55 2.73
N ALA A 120 -5.42 5.14 1.86
CA ALA A 120 -4.77 3.85 1.96
C ALA A 120 -3.25 4.02 2.03
N MET A 121 -2.62 3.09 2.75
CA MET A 121 -1.18 2.97 2.81
C MET A 121 -0.78 1.57 2.35
N PRO A 122 -0.66 1.35 1.04
CA PRO A 122 -0.11 0.13 0.47
C PRO A 122 1.41 0.04 0.63
N ASN A 123 1.96 -1.13 0.37
CA ASN A 123 3.40 -1.35 0.40
C ASN A 123 3.93 -1.92 -0.94
N THR A 124 5.25 -1.98 -1.09
CA THR A 124 5.89 -2.35 -2.35
C THR A 124 5.58 -3.76 -2.86
N PRO A 125 5.32 -4.80 -2.03
CA PRO A 125 4.92 -6.12 -2.52
C PRO A 125 3.61 -6.13 -3.32
N SER A 126 2.80 -5.07 -3.27
CA SER A 126 1.63 -4.88 -4.13
C SER A 126 1.97 -5.02 -5.62
N THR A 127 3.21 -4.74 -6.03
CA THR A 127 3.67 -4.95 -7.42
C THR A 127 3.68 -6.41 -7.86
N LEU A 128 3.60 -7.33 -6.91
CA LEU A 128 3.55 -8.78 -7.11
C LEU A 128 2.22 -9.40 -6.65
N GLY A 129 1.22 -8.58 -6.32
CA GLY A 129 -0.05 -9.06 -5.77
C GLY A 129 0.05 -9.62 -4.34
N ALA A 130 1.14 -9.33 -3.64
CA ALA A 130 1.43 -9.79 -2.28
C ALA A 130 1.59 -8.61 -1.30
N GLY A 131 0.88 -7.52 -1.57
CA GLY A 131 0.89 -6.33 -0.72
C GLY A 131 0.01 -6.47 0.51
N VAL A 132 0.15 -5.50 1.41
CA VAL A 132 -0.85 -5.21 2.44
C VAL A 132 -1.08 -3.71 2.50
N SER A 133 -2.34 -3.31 2.57
CA SER A 133 -2.76 -1.91 2.61
C SER A 133 -3.54 -1.64 3.88
N GLY A 134 -3.16 -0.63 4.67
CA GLY A 134 -4.10 -0.06 5.63
C GLY A 134 -5.09 0.85 4.91
N LEU A 135 -6.38 0.78 5.25
CA LEU A 135 -7.44 1.61 4.69
C LEU A 135 -8.18 2.35 5.81
N TYR A 136 -8.28 3.66 5.67
CA TYR A 136 -9.12 4.52 6.50
C TYR A 136 -10.17 5.21 5.63
N ALA A 137 -11.42 5.21 6.06
CA ALA A 137 -12.51 5.95 5.43
C ALA A 137 -12.92 7.14 6.29
N SER A 138 -13.02 8.34 5.68
CA SER A 138 -13.56 9.50 6.40
C SER A 138 -15.06 9.30 6.72
N PRO A 139 -15.60 9.97 7.75
CA PRO A 139 -17.01 9.83 8.14
C PRO A 139 -18.02 10.19 7.03
N GLU A 140 -17.59 10.96 6.04
CA GLU A 140 -18.41 11.35 4.89
C GLU A 140 -18.47 10.27 3.80
N ALA A 141 -17.59 9.28 3.84
CA ALA A 141 -17.58 8.18 2.89
C ALA A 141 -18.75 7.22 3.17
N THR A 142 -19.42 6.80 2.13
CA THR A 142 -20.47 5.79 2.24
C THR A 142 -19.88 4.39 2.37
N GLU A 143 -20.65 3.47 2.95
CA GLU A 143 -20.27 2.06 3.03
C GLU A 143 -19.95 1.46 1.64
N GLN A 144 -20.73 1.83 0.61
CA GLN A 144 -20.48 1.39 -0.76
C GLN A 144 -19.14 1.90 -1.31
N GLN A 145 -18.78 3.15 -1.03
CA GLN A 145 -17.48 3.72 -1.44
C GLN A 145 -16.33 3.04 -0.69
N THR A 146 -16.52 2.75 0.60
CA THR A 146 -15.52 2.04 1.42
C THR A 146 -15.29 0.63 0.88
N GLN A 147 -16.37 -0.12 0.62
CA GLN A 147 -16.27 -1.46 0.06
C GLN A 147 -15.60 -1.45 -1.32
N LEU A 148 -15.95 -0.50 -2.19
CA LEU A 148 -15.32 -0.39 -3.51
C LEU A 148 -13.83 -0.09 -3.40
N CYS A 149 -13.41 0.80 -2.49
CA CYS A 149 -12.00 1.06 -2.24
C CYS A 149 -11.27 -0.16 -1.68
N HIS A 150 -11.91 -0.91 -0.78
CA HIS A 150 -11.40 -2.18 -0.27
C HIS A 150 -11.16 -3.17 -1.41
N ASP A 151 -12.15 -3.36 -2.29
CA ASP A 151 -12.06 -4.29 -3.42
C ASP A 151 -10.96 -3.89 -4.42
N LEU A 152 -10.82 -2.59 -4.69
CA LEU A 152 -9.76 -2.06 -5.54
C LEU A 152 -8.35 -2.33 -4.99
N LEU A 153 -8.17 -2.22 -3.68
CA LEU A 153 -6.89 -2.50 -3.03
C LEU A 153 -6.63 -4.01 -2.92
N SER A 154 -7.67 -4.82 -2.72
CA SER A 154 -7.60 -6.28 -2.64
C SER A 154 -7.10 -6.93 -3.94
N ALA A 155 -7.19 -6.23 -5.07
CA ALA A 155 -6.61 -6.69 -6.33
C ALA A 155 -5.07 -6.81 -6.31
N VAL A 156 -4.40 -6.24 -5.30
CA VAL A 156 -2.92 -6.24 -5.19
C VAL A 156 -2.41 -6.74 -3.83
N GLY A 157 -3.28 -7.29 -2.99
CA GLY A 157 -2.93 -7.86 -1.68
C GLY A 157 -4.00 -7.69 -0.63
N ASP A 158 -3.66 -7.94 0.63
CA ASP A 158 -4.58 -7.85 1.76
C ASP A 158 -4.92 -6.40 2.10
N VAL A 159 -6.11 -6.19 2.68
CA VAL A 159 -6.56 -4.89 3.17
C VAL A 159 -6.93 -4.98 4.64
N VAL A 160 -6.40 -4.06 5.44
CA VAL A 160 -6.70 -3.92 6.86
C VAL A 160 -7.35 -2.57 7.09
N GLU A 161 -8.63 -2.57 7.46
CA GLU A 161 -9.33 -1.35 7.81
C GLU A 161 -8.89 -0.84 9.18
N VAL A 162 -8.66 0.46 9.28
CA VAL A 162 -8.33 1.14 10.54
C VAL A 162 -9.42 2.13 10.90
N THR A 163 -9.64 2.31 12.20
CA THR A 163 -10.76 3.11 12.71
C THR A 163 -10.47 4.60 12.79
N GLU A 164 -9.20 4.98 12.94
CA GLU A 164 -8.78 6.36 13.02
C GLU A 164 -7.70 6.67 11.98
N GLU A 165 -7.76 7.87 11.39
CA GLU A 165 -6.79 8.28 10.36
C GLU A 165 -5.34 8.23 10.86
N LYS A 166 -5.12 8.54 12.14
CA LYS A 166 -3.79 8.50 12.77
C LYS A 166 -3.18 7.10 12.81
N ASP A 167 -4.00 6.03 12.79
CA ASP A 167 -3.51 4.66 12.80
C ASP A 167 -2.70 4.32 11.54
N LEU A 168 -2.91 5.07 10.45
CA LEU A 168 -2.10 4.98 9.24
C LEU A 168 -0.61 5.32 9.47
N LEU A 169 -0.26 6.02 10.55
CA LEU A 169 1.14 6.22 10.94
C LEU A 169 1.78 4.88 11.36
N GLY A 170 1.06 4.11 12.18
CA GLY A 170 1.47 2.76 12.57
C GLY A 170 1.54 1.81 11.36
N VAL A 171 0.54 1.87 10.48
CA VAL A 171 0.54 1.11 9.21
C VAL A 171 1.76 1.47 8.37
N THR A 172 2.09 2.76 8.24
CA THR A 172 3.26 3.24 7.48
C THR A 172 4.55 2.66 8.06
N ALA A 173 4.70 2.70 9.39
CA ALA A 173 5.89 2.20 10.06
C ALA A 173 6.00 0.66 9.97
N LEU A 174 4.89 -0.05 10.20
CA LEU A 174 4.89 -1.52 10.25
C LEU A 174 4.94 -2.16 8.85
N SER A 175 4.05 -1.77 7.96
CA SER A 175 3.90 -2.43 6.65
C SER A 175 4.41 -1.59 5.48
N GLY A 176 4.26 -0.27 5.50
CA GLY A 176 4.80 0.60 4.45
C GLY A 176 6.32 0.53 4.36
N SER A 177 7.00 0.66 5.50
CA SER A 177 8.45 0.55 5.65
C SER A 177 8.93 -0.90 5.83
N GLY A 178 8.04 -1.79 6.27
CA GLY A 178 8.32 -3.19 6.64
C GLY A 178 9.12 -4.00 5.63
N PRO A 179 8.87 -3.91 4.31
CA PRO A 179 9.66 -4.61 3.31
C PRO A 179 11.16 -4.34 3.42
N ALA A 180 11.56 -3.11 3.78
CA ALA A 180 12.96 -2.77 3.96
C ALA A 180 13.60 -3.50 5.15
N TYR A 181 12.84 -3.77 6.21
CA TYR A 181 13.32 -4.53 7.39
C TYR A 181 13.58 -5.99 7.02
N VAL A 182 12.69 -6.57 6.21
CA VAL A 182 12.85 -7.94 5.70
C VAL A 182 14.03 -8.03 4.73
N PHE A 183 14.23 -7.02 3.88
CA PHE A 183 15.41 -6.99 2.99
C PHE A 183 16.71 -6.86 3.77
N LEU A 184 16.74 -6.04 4.83
CA LEU A 184 17.88 -5.96 5.74
C LEU A 184 18.14 -7.31 6.43
N LEU A 185 17.10 -8.01 6.90
CA LEU A 185 17.24 -9.34 7.47
C LEU A 185 17.87 -10.31 6.46
N ALA A 186 17.41 -10.30 5.20
CA ALA A 186 18.01 -11.12 4.14
C ALA A 186 19.50 -10.83 3.98
N GLU A 187 19.88 -9.56 3.92
CA GLU A 187 21.28 -9.12 3.79
C GLU A 187 22.13 -9.60 4.97
N LEU A 188 21.62 -9.49 6.19
CA LEU A 188 22.33 -9.93 7.40
C LEU A 188 22.52 -11.45 7.44
N LEU A 189 21.49 -12.23 7.04
CA LEU A 189 21.57 -13.68 6.94
C LEU A 189 22.55 -14.11 5.85
N GLU A 190 22.58 -13.45 4.70
CA GLU A 190 23.58 -13.70 3.64
C GLU A 190 25.00 -13.49 4.16
N LYS A 191 25.28 -12.37 4.85
CA LYS A 191 26.60 -12.08 5.44
C LYS A 191 27.00 -13.09 6.52
N ALA A 192 26.06 -13.44 7.40
CA ALA A 192 26.31 -14.43 8.45
C ALA A 192 26.60 -15.82 7.87
N GLY A 193 25.86 -16.25 6.83
CA GLY A 193 26.10 -17.51 6.14
C GLY A 193 27.48 -17.58 5.51
N GLN A 194 27.94 -16.50 4.86
CA GLN A 194 29.30 -16.42 4.30
C GLN A 194 30.36 -16.50 5.40
N ALA A 195 30.14 -15.89 6.55
CA ALA A 195 31.05 -15.97 7.70
C ALA A 195 31.16 -17.39 8.26
N GLN A 196 30.16 -18.26 8.02
CA GLN A 196 30.19 -19.68 8.35
C GLN A 196 30.75 -20.59 7.21
N GLY A 197 31.34 -19.99 6.16
CA GLY A 197 31.99 -20.71 5.09
C GLY A 197 31.11 -21.07 3.89
N LEU A 198 29.88 -20.61 3.83
CA LEU A 198 29.01 -20.76 2.65
C LEU A 198 29.54 -19.90 1.50
N SER A 199 29.41 -20.37 0.27
CA SER A 199 29.66 -19.52 -0.89
C SER A 199 28.65 -18.35 -0.92
N PRO A 200 28.99 -17.18 -1.50
CA PRO A 200 28.06 -16.05 -1.60
C PRO A 200 26.74 -16.43 -2.27
N GLU A 201 26.78 -17.28 -3.29
CA GLU A 201 25.59 -17.76 -4.01
C GLU A 201 24.70 -18.62 -3.10
N ASN A 202 25.27 -19.60 -2.40
CA ASN A 202 24.53 -20.47 -1.50
C ASN A 202 23.95 -19.70 -0.32
N ALA A 203 24.71 -18.79 0.30
CA ALA A 203 24.25 -17.96 1.40
C ALA A 203 23.05 -17.13 0.98
N ARG A 204 23.11 -16.50 -0.20
CA ARG A 204 22.02 -15.71 -0.78
C ARG A 204 20.78 -16.56 -1.06
N GLN A 205 20.94 -17.72 -1.68
CA GLN A 205 19.81 -18.59 -2.01
C GLN A 205 19.11 -19.09 -0.74
N LEU A 206 19.89 -19.53 0.26
CA LEU A 206 19.35 -20.00 1.54
C LEU A 206 18.64 -18.89 2.31
N ALA A 207 19.22 -17.71 2.44
CA ALA A 207 18.61 -16.58 3.16
C ALA A 207 17.26 -16.19 2.54
N ARG A 208 17.23 -16.00 1.22
CA ARG A 208 15.99 -15.62 0.50
C ARG A 208 14.93 -16.72 0.56
N GLY A 209 15.32 -17.97 0.36
CA GLY A 209 14.42 -19.12 0.43
C GLY A 209 13.81 -19.28 1.83
N THR A 210 14.61 -19.06 2.87
CA THR A 210 14.14 -19.10 4.27
C THR A 210 13.09 -18.02 4.54
N ILE A 211 13.35 -16.77 4.14
CA ILE A 211 12.41 -15.66 4.33
C ILE A 211 11.12 -15.90 3.53
N TYR A 212 11.23 -16.31 2.28
CA TYR A 212 10.06 -16.61 1.44
C TYR A 212 9.21 -17.74 2.04
N GLY A 213 9.84 -18.85 2.44
CA GLY A 213 9.13 -19.99 3.03
C GLY A 213 8.46 -19.64 4.36
N ALA A 214 9.16 -18.93 5.24
CA ALA A 214 8.60 -18.48 6.51
C ALA A 214 7.45 -17.48 6.30
N GLY A 215 7.58 -16.53 5.36
CA GLY A 215 6.52 -15.60 5.00
C GLY A 215 5.27 -16.31 4.47
N ARG A 216 5.44 -17.33 3.62
CA ARG A 216 4.32 -18.14 3.17
C ARG A 216 3.64 -18.88 4.32
N MET A 217 4.39 -19.46 5.24
CA MET A 217 3.79 -20.11 6.42
C MET A 217 2.97 -19.13 7.27
N LEU A 218 3.47 -17.92 7.48
CA LEU A 218 2.75 -16.86 8.20
C LEU A 218 1.45 -16.44 7.50
N HIS A 219 1.41 -16.47 6.17
CA HIS A 219 0.24 -16.08 5.39
C HIS A 219 -0.79 -17.22 5.23
N GLU A 220 -0.31 -18.45 4.99
CA GLU A 220 -1.17 -19.57 4.62
C GLU A 220 -1.67 -20.39 5.81
N LEU A 221 -0.95 -20.38 6.95
CA LEU A 221 -1.32 -21.15 8.12
C LEU A 221 -2.12 -20.30 9.14
N PRO A 222 -3.11 -20.90 9.82
CA PRO A 222 -3.92 -20.19 10.80
C PRO A 222 -3.22 -19.93 12.13
N ASP A 223 -2.03 -20.50 12.31
CA ASP A 223 -1.27 -20.40 13.55
C ASP A 223 -0.58 -19.03 13.68
N ASP A 224 -0.60 -18.46 14.88
CA ASP A 224 0.11 -17.23 15.16
C ASP A 224 1.66 -17.41 15.08
N ALA A 225 2.37 -16.31 14.91
CA ALA A 225 3.83 -16.31 14.74
C ALA A 225 4.57 -16.97 15.91
N GLU A 226 4.07 -16.83 17.14
CA GLU A 226 4.69 -17.45 18.32
C GLU A 226 4.60 -18.97 18.25
N LYS A 227 3.45 -19.50 17.87
CA LYS A 227 3.23 -20.95 17.74
C LYS A 227 4.09 -21.55 16.63
N LEU A 228 4.14 -20.87 15.46
CA LEU A 228 5.03 -21.28 14.37
C LEU A 228 6.49 -21.28 14.78
N ARG A 229 6.96 -20.26 15.49
CA ARG A 229 8.32 -20.20 16.04
C ARG A 229 8.61 -21.36 16.99
N LYS A 230 7.70 -21.64 17.93
CA LYS A 230 7.84 -22.76 18.88
C LYS A 230 7.87 -24.12 18.18
N ALA A 231 7.08 -24.32 17.13
CA ALA A 231 7.01 -25.58 16.38
C ALA A 231 8.33 -25.96 15.71
N VAL A 232 9.17 -24.98 15.35
CA VAL A 232 10.50 -25.21 14.73
C VAL A 232 11.65 -25.13 15.74
N THR A 233 11.34 -25.08 17.06
CA THR A 233 12.33 -24.91 18.14
C THR A 233 12.35 -26.15 19.03
N SER A 234 13.22 -27.12 18.72
CA SER A 234 13.43 -28.27 19.61
C SER A 234 14.26 -27.89 20.85
N PRO A 235 13.98 -28.50 22.02
CA PRO A 235 14.78 -28.28 23.21
C PRO A 235 16.25 -28.61 22.97
N ASN A 236 17.16 -27.73 23.39
CA ASN A 236 18.60 -27.83 23.21
C ASN A 236 19.08 -27.92 21.74
N GLY A 237 18.21 -27.58 20.78
CA GLY A 237 18.56 -27.58 19.35
C GLY A 237 19.27 -26.29 18.92
N THR A 238 19.72 -26.26 17.69
CA THR A 238 20.38 -25.09 17.06
C THR A 238 19.49 -23.87 17.03
N THR A 239 18.19 -24.06 16.74
CA THR A 239 17.20 -22.98 16.75
C THR A 239 17.03 -22.38 18.14
N ALA A 240 16.99 -23.22 19.19
CA ALA A 240 16.88 -22.71 20.56
C ALA A 240 18.11 -21.88 20.96
N ALA A 241 19.32 -22.33 20.58
CA ALA A 241 20.54 -21.57 20.84
C ALA A 241 20.57 -20.23 20.10
N ALA A 242 20.17 -20.17 18.85
CA ALA A 242 20.08 -18.93 18.08
C ALA A 242 19.04 -17.96 18.65
N LEU A 243 17.85 -18.46 19.00
CA LEU A 243 16.78 -17.65 19.58
C LEU A 243 17.16 -17.10 20.96
N ALA A 244 17.97 -17.83 21.75
CA ALA A 244 18.47 -17.32 23.03
C ALA A 244 19.30 -16.03 22.88
N GLU A 245 19.98 -15.83 21.74
CA GLU A 245 20.68 -14.57 21.44
C GLU A 245 19.72 -13.51 20.89
N LEU A 246 18.84 -13.87 19.94
CA LEU A 246 17.95 -12.91 19.27
C LEU A 246 16.85 -12.37 20.18
N MET A 247 16.42 -13.13 21.16
CA MET A 247 15.36 -12.77 22.11
C MET A 247 15.85 -12.06 23.37
N LYS A 248 17.15 -11.79 23.50
CA LYS A 248 17.64 -10.91 24.58
C LYS A 248 16.96 -9.55 24.47
N GLU A 249 16.64 -8.94 25.62
CA GLU A 249 15.94 -7.66 25.68
C GLU A 249 16.63 -6.57 24.86
N GLU A 250 17.96 -6.51 24.92
CA GLU A 250 18.79 -5.55 24.19
C GLU A 250 18.97 -5.87 22.68
N ALA A 251 18.49 -7.05 22.24
CA ALA A 251 18.60 -7.48 20.83
C ALA A 251 17.35 -7.10 20.01
N TRP A 252 16.68 -8.09 19.42
CA TRP A 252 15.55 -7.84 18.53
C TRP A 252 14.36 -7.12 19.18
N PRO A 253 13.91 -7.45 20.43
CA PRO A 253 12.79 -6.75 21.03
C PRO A 253 12.99 -5.24 21.04
N THR A 254 14.07 -4.77 21.67
CA THR A 254 14.39 -3.33 21.74
C THR A 254 14.71 -2.72 20.37
N ALA A 255 15.40 -3.45 19.48
CA ALA A 255 15.76 -2.93 18.16
C ALA A 255 14.52 -2.68 17.29
N ILE A 256 13.59 -3.62 17.25
CA ILE A 256 12.33 -3.49 16.50
C ILE A 256 11.47 -2.37 17.06
N GLU A 257 11.29 -2.31 18.38
CA GLU A 257 10.51 -1.24 19.02
C GLU A 257 11.07 0.15 18.67
N LYS A 258 12.37 0.34 18.80
CA LYS A 258 13.04 1.62 18.45
C LYS A 258 12.89 1.96 16.98
N ALA A 259 13.01 0.98 16.08
CA ALA A 259 12.89 1.18 14.66
C ALA A 259 11.45 1.62 14.28
N ILE A 260 10.44 0.94 14.82
CA ILE A 260 9.04 1.29 14.58
C ILE A 260 8.71 2.68 15.13
N ASN A 261 9.14 3.00 16.37
CA ASN A 261 8.91 4.30 16.98
C ASN A 261 9.58 5.44 16.16
N ALA A 262 10.79 5.22 15.65
CA ALA A 262 11.47 6.18 14.79
C ALA A 262 10.71 6.39 13.46
N ALA A 263 10.18 5.31 12.86
CA ALA A 263 9.42 5.38 11.62
C ALA A 263 8.07 6.08 11.82
N VAL A 264 7.35 5.81 12.92
CA VAL A 264 6.09 6.51 13.29
C VAL A 264 6.36 8.00 13.44
N LYS A 265 7.37 8.38 14.23
CA LYS A 265 7.74 9.78 14.44
C LYS A 265 8.02 10.47 13.09
N ARG A 266 8.77 9.81 12.20
CA ARG A 266 9.09 10.40 10.90
C ARG A 266 7.86 10.50 9.99
N ALA A 267 6.96 9.52 10.03
CA ALA A 267 5.71 9.57 9.29
C ALA A 267 4.81 10.74 9.75
N ASP A 268 4.74 10.98 11.05
CA ASP A 268 4.01 12.11 11.65
C ASP A 268 4.59 13.46 11.20
N GLU A 269 5.91 13.64 11.26
CA GLU A 269 6.62 14.84 10.78
C GLU A 269 6.37 15.11 9.27
N LEU A 270 6.12 14.08 8.48
CA LEU A 270 5.84 14.21 7.04
C LEU A 270 4.37 14.52 6.75
N ALA A 271 3.49 14.25 7.72
CA ALA A 271 2.04 14.49 7.60
C ALA A 271 1.64 15.92 8.02
N GLY A 272 2.44 16.57 8.88
CA GLY A 272 2.24 17.95 9.37
C GLY A 272 2.94 18.96 8.56
#